data_fb52d7b894923ecc031b51470ae60e75
#
_entry.id   fb52d7b894923ecc031b51470ae60e75
#
_cell.length_a   1.000
_cell.length_b   1.000
_cell.length_c   1.000
_cell.angle_alpha   90.00
_cell.angle_beta   90.00
_cell.angle_gamma   90.00
#
_symmetry.space_group_name_H-M   'P 1'
#
loop_
_entity.id
_entity.type
_entity.pdbx_description
1 polymer ?
#
loop_
_entity_poly.entity_id
_entity_poly.type
_entity_poly.pdbx_seq_one_letter_code
_entity_poly.pdbx_strand_id
1 'polypeptide(L)'
;MEVSREIVLPAEPDEVWEALTEPERLEEWFANDVELDVVPGGEGVFCWDDGEERHALVEEVEPGRRFAFTWDDSRVSIDLEEAEGGTRVVVTETLGGGWGTALELHALALVHA
;
A
#
# COMPACT_ATOMS: atom_id res chain seq x y z
N MET A 1 -8.71 11.94 -12.48
CA MET A 1 -9.89 11.27 -11.89
C MET A 1 -9.47 10.50 -10.65
N GLU A 2 -10.17 10.70 -9.56
CA GLU A 2 -9.85 10.05 -8.29
C GLU A 2 -10.66 8.77 -8.11
N VAL A 3 -10.00 7.71 -7.69
CA VAL A 3 -10.63 6.41 -7.40
C VAL A 3 -10.35 6.07 -5.94
N SER A 4 -11.41 5.75 -5.20
CA SER A 4 -11.29 5.38 -3.80
C SER A 4 -11.88 3.98 -3.61
N ARG A 5 -11.16 3.13 -2.87
CA ARG A 5 -11.60 1.78 -2.55
C ARG A 5 -11.42 1.53 -1.06
N GLU A 6 -12.34 0.76 -0.51
CA GLU A 6 -12.36 0.46 0.91
C GLU A 6 -12.47 -1.04 1.12
N ILE A 7 -11.66 -1.56 2.03
CA ILE A 7 -11.69 -2.97 2.38
C ILE A 7 -11.45 -3.12 3.88
N VAL A 8 -12.06 -4.11 4.51
CA VAL A 8 -11.79 -4.45 5.91
C VAL A 8 -11.00 -5.75 5.94
N LEU A 9 -9.81 -5.70 6.56
CA LEU A 9 -8.94 -6.85 6.69
C LEU A 9 -9.03 -7.41 8.10
N PRO A 10 -9.09 -8.73 8.29
CA PRO A 10 -9.21 -9.35 9.61
C PRO A 10 -7.86 -9.41 10.33
N ALA A 11 -7.26 -8.25 10.56
CA ALA A 11 -5.96 -8.12 11.20
C ALA A 11 -5.90 -6.76 11.90
N GLU A 12 -5.01 -6.63 12.88
CA GLU A 12 -4.84 -5.37 13.59
C GLU A 12 -4.13 -4.33 12.74
N PRO A 13 -4.34 -3.02 13.00
CA PRO A 13 -3.71 -1.96 12.22
C PRO A 13 -2.19 -2.08 12.10
N ASP A 14 -1.49 -2.48 13.15
CA ASP A 14 -0.04 -2.63 13.12
C ASP A 14 0.40 -3.70 12.11
N GLU A 15 -0.31 -4.81 12.06
CA GLU A 15 -0.01 -5.89 11.12
C GLU A 15 -0.29 -5.46 9.68
N VAL A 16 -1.40 -4.76 9.48
CA VAL A 16 -1.75 -4.24 8.15
C VAL A 16 -0.72 -3.20 7.71
N TRP A 17 -0.30 -2.34 8.62
CA TRP A 17 0.73 -1.32 8.35
C TRP A 17 2.03 -1.96 7.86
N GLU A 18 2.49 -2.99 8.55
CA GLU A 18 3.71 -3.71 8.16
C GLU A 18 3.58 -4.31 6.76
N ALA A 19 2.43 -4.91 6.46
CA ALA A 19 2.19 -5.51 5.15
C ALA A 19 2.21 -4.48 4.02
N LEU A 20 1.86 -3.23 4.31
CA LEU A 20 1.78 -2.16 3.31
C LEU A 20 3.07 -1.34 3.19
N THR A 21 3.96 -1.41 4.15
CA THR A 21 5.13 -0.53 4.19
C THR A 21 6.47 -1.25 4.23
N GLU A 22 6.54 -2.47 4.70
CA GLU A 22 7.79 -3.21 4.74
C GLU A 22 8.10 -3.82 3.38
N PRO A 23 9.31 -3.55 2.82
CA PRO A 23 9.67 -4.09 1.49
C PRO A 23 9.52 -5.60 1.39
N GLU A 24 9.95 -6.35 2.40
CA GLU A 24 9.85 -7.81 2.40
C GLU A 24 8.40 -8.29 2.33
N ARG A 25 7.50 -7.59 3.02
CA ARG A 25 6.08 -7.94 3.02
C ARG A 25 5.44 -7.58 1.67
N LEU A 26 5.82 -6.43 1.11
CA LEU A 26 5.33 -6.02 -0.21
C LEU A 26 5.79 -6.97 -1.30
N GLU A 27 6.97 -7.57 -1.17
CA GLU A 27 7.46 -8.58 -2.10
C GLU A 27 6.66 -9.88 -2.05
N GLU A 28 5.98 -10.14 -0.96
CA GLU A 28 5.15 -11.33 -0.83
C GLU A 28 3.83 -11.23 -1.60
N TRP A 29 3.29 -10.03 -1.74
CA TRP A 29 1.95 -9.91 -2.31
C TRP A 29 1.80 -8.89 -3.45
N PHE A 30 2.71 -7.95 -3.60
CA PHE A 30 2.53 -6.83 -4.53
C PHE A 30 3.50 -6.82 -5.70
N ALA A 31 4.78 -6.85 -5.44
CA ALA A 31 5.82 -6.76 -6.48
C ALA A 31 6.89 -7.81 -6.23
N ASN A 32 7.74 -8.05 -7.24
CA ASN A 32 8.80 -9.05 -7.11
C ASN A 32 10.01 -8.52 -6.34
N ASP A 33 10.32 -7.24 -6.51
CA ASP A 33 11.46 -6.61 -5.85
C ASP A 33 11.05 -5.21 -5.41
N VAL A 34 11.26 -4.89 -4.15
CA VAL A 34 10.84 -3.61 -3.56
C VAL A 34 11.95 -2.98 -2.75
N GLU A 35 12.24 -1.70 -3.05
CA GLU A 35 13.06 -0.86 -2.20
C GLU A 35 12.17 0.31 -1.80
N LEU A 36 12.04 0.56 -0.51
CA LEU A 36 11.15 1.61 -0.02
C LEU A 36 11.65 2.17 1.29
N ASP A 37 11.85 3.49 1.32
CA ASP A 37 12.24 4.22 2.52
C ASP A 37 11.00 4.94 3.05
N VAL A 38 10.44 4.45 4.14
CA VAL A 38 9.15 4.90 4.67
C VAL A 38 9.35 6.08 5.63
N VAL A 39 9.78 7.19 5.06
CA VAL A 39 9.91 8.48 5.76
C VAL A 39 9.50 9.58 4.79
N PRO A 40 9.01 10.73 5.28
CA PRO A 40 8.69 11.84 4.38
C PRO A 40 9.91 12.24 3.56
N GLY A 41 9.75 12.30 2.23
CA GLY A 41 10.86 12.55 1.31
C GLY A 41 11.61 11.31 0.87
N GLY A 42 11.28 10.14 1.43
CA GLY A 42 11.90 8.87 1.03
C GLY A 42 11.48 8.44 -0.36
N GLU A 43 12.28 7.59 -0.99
CA GLU A 43 12.01 7.11 -2.33
C GLU A 43 11.72 5.61 -2.32
N GLY A 44 10.95 5.16 -3.32
CA GLY A 44 10.66 3.75 -3.50
C GLY A 44 10.79 3.34 -4.95
N VAL A 45 11.22 2.09 -5.16
CA VAL A 45 11.30 1.46 -6.48
C VAL A 45 10.66 0.09 -6.38
N PHE A 46 9.71 -0.19 -7.28
CA PHE A 46 8.97 -1.44 -7.32
C PHE A 46 9.16 -2.07 -8.68
N CYS A 47 9.62 -3.30 -8.72
CA CYS A 47 9.91 -4.01 -9.97
C CYS A 47 9.12 -5.32 -10.05
N TRP A 48 8.67 -5.66 -11.25
CA TRP A 48 7.97 -6.91 -11.53
C TRP A 48 8.75 -7.75 -12.55
N ASP A 49 8.50 -9.05 -12.55
CA ASP A 49 9.19 -10.00 -13.43
C ASP A 49 9.00 -9.73 -14.92
N ASP A 50 7.93 -9.04 -15.29
CA ASP A 50 7.68 -8.69 -16.69
C ASP A 50 8.50 -7.49 -17.17
N GLY A 51 9.36 -6.94 -16.31
CA GLY A 51 10.19 -5.79 -16.64
C GLY A 51 9.55 -4.45 -16.27
N GLU A 52 8.35 -4.45 -15.72
CA GLU A 52 7.70 -3.21 -15.28
C GLU A 52 8.38 -2.68 -14.03
N GLU A 53 8.57 -1.36 -13.99
CA GLU A 53 9.18 -0.67 -12.87
C GLU A 53 8.36 0.58 -12.55
N ARG A 54 8.12 0.82 -11.26
CA ARG A 54 7.40 1.99 -10.79
C ARG A 54 8.20 2.69 -9.70
N HIS A 55 8.06 4.01 -9.65
CA HIS A 55 8.77 4.85 -8.70
C HIS A 55 7.80 5.58 -7.79
N ALA A 56 8.15 5.65 -6.52
CA ALA A 56 7.35 6.33 -5.50
C ALA A 56 8.18 7.37 -4.78
N LEU A 57 7.51 8.46 -4.37
CA LEU A 57 8.10 9.45 -3.49
C LEU A 57 7.16 9.59 -2.29
N VAL A 58 7.65 9.30 -1.11
CA VAL A 58 6.85 9.32 0.11
C VAL A 58 6.60 10.77 0.53
N GLU A 59 5.34 11.11 0.77
CA GLU A 59 4.93 12.45 1.18
C GLU A 59 4.52 12.53 2.64
N GLU A 60 3.71 11.59 3.12
CA GLU A 60 3.22 11.58 4.49
C GLU A 60 3.35 10.19 5.09
N VAL A 61 3.78 10.13 6.35
CA VAL A 61 3.84 8.87 7.10
C VAL A 61 3.32 9.12 8.52
N GLU A 62 2.20 8.48 8.86
CA GLU A 62 1.70 8.40 10.22
C GLU A 62 1.61 6.91 10.55
N PRO A 63 2.58 6.36 11.27
CA PRO A 63 2.66 4.92 11.50
C PRO A 63 1.35 4.32 12.04
N GLY A 64 0.89 3.26 11.36
CA GLY A 64 -0.35 2.58 11.71
C GLY A 64 -1.62 3.31 11.29
N ARG A 65 -1.54 4.48 10.66
CA ARG A 65 -2.71 5.29 10.33
C ARG A 65 -2.79 5.81 8.91
N ARG A 66 -1.70 6.36 8.39
CA ARG A 66 -1.73 6.99 7.07
C ARG A 66 -0.39 6.93 6.36
N PHE A 67 -0.44 6.59 5.07
CA PHE A 67 0.73 6.55 4.21
C PHE A 67 0.33 7.16 2.86
N ALA A 68 0.97 8.26 2.48
CA ALA A 68 0.71 8.92 1.21
C ALA A 68 1.99 9.07 0.42
N PHE A 69 1.92 8.80 -0.86
CA PHE A 69 3.08 8.83 -1.75
C PHE A 69 2.64 9.08 -3.19
N THR A 70 3.60 9.50 -4.02
CA THR A 70 3.40 9.54 -5.46
C THR A 70 3.72 8.17 -6.05
N TRP A 71 3.06 7.82 -7.13
CA TRP A 71 3.23 6.55 -7.82
C TRP A 71 3.31 6.87 -9.30
N ASP A 72 4.55 7.15 -9.78
CA ASP A 72 4.78 7.77 -11.08
C ASP A 72 3.95 9.05 -11.22
N ASP A 73 2.96 9.08 -12.09
CA ASP A 73 2.11 10.25 -12.33
C ASP A 73 0.87 10.31 -11.41
N SER A 74 0.69 9.29 -10.59
CA SER A 74 -0.47 9.20 -9.69
C SER A 74 -0.08 9.57 -8.27
N ARG A 75 -1.06 9.90 -7.47
CA ARG A 75 -0.89 10.11 -6.03
C ARG A 75 -1.76 9.09 -5.31
N VAL A 76 -1.16 8.38 -4.37
CA VAL A 76 -1.83 7.33 -3.61
C VAL A 76 -1.83 7.70 -2.13
N SER A 77 -2.97 7.58 -1.48
CA SER A 77 -3.04 7.68 -0.03
C SER A 77 -3.75 6.45 0.52
N ILE A 78 -3.21 5.93 1.61
CA ILE A 78 -3.75 4.75 2.28
C ILE A 78 -4.03 5.13 3.73
N ASP A 79 -5.28 5.03 4.14
CA ASP A 79 -5.70 5.34 5.49
C ASP A 79 -6.17 4.09 6.20
N LEU A 80 -5.73 3.91 7.45
CA LEU A 80 -6.09 2.76 8.28
C LEU A 80 -6.92 3.22 9.47
N GLU A 81 -8.01 2.51 9.75
CA GLU A 81 -8.86 2.76 10.90
C GLU A 81 -9.23 1.45 11.56
N GLU A 82 -9.33 1.44 12.88
CA GLU A 82 -9.87 0.28 13.56
C GLU A 82 -11.32 0.09 13.15
N ALA A 83 -11.71 -1.14 12.90
CA ALA A 83 -13.07 -1.49 12.53
C ALA A 83 -13.48 -2.76 13.25
N GLU A 84 -14.78 -2.99 13.33
CA GLU A 84 -15.28 -4.23 13.88
C GLU A 84 -14.82 -5.38 13.00
N GLY A 85 -14.10 -6.32 13.59
CA GLY A 85 -13.55 -7.46 12.86
C GLY A 85 -12.18 -7.24 12.24
N GLY A 86 -11.53 -6.10 12.48
CA GLY A 86 -10.20 -5.88 11.95
C GLY A 86 -9.84 -4.43 11.68
N THR A 87 -9.28 -4.16 10.51
CA THR A 87 -8.84 -2.83 10.11
C THR A 87 -9.51 -2.44 8.80
N ARG A 88 -10.09 -1.24 8.77
CA ARG A 88 -10.59 -0.65 7.53
C ARG A 88 -9.43 0.03 6.82
N VAL A 89 -9.23 -0.32 5.57
CA VAL A 89 -8.20 0.27 4.71
C VAL A 89 -8.89 1.03 3.60
N VAL A 90 -8.59 2.32 3.48
CA VAL A 90 -9.13 3.16 2.42
C VAL A 90 -7.98 3.60 1.53
N VAL A 91 -8.02 3.22 0.25
CA VAL A 91 -7.00 3.59 -0.74
C VAL A 91 -7.61 4.58 -1.71
N THR A 92 -6.97 5.74 -1.83
CA THR A 92 -7.40 6.78 -2.76
C THR A 92 -6.28 7.03 -3.77
N GLU A 93 -6.60 6.96 -5.06
CA GLU A 93 -5.62 7.14 -6.15
C GLU A 93 -6.14 8.17 -7.14
N THR A 94 -5.27 9.03 -7.64
CA THR A 94 -5.66 10.08 -8.58
C THR A 94 -5.76 9.58 -10.01
N LEU A 95 -4.98 8.56 -10.38
CA LEU A 95 -5.00 7.95 -11.71
C LEU A 95 -5.06 6.44 -11.60
N GLY A 96 -6.12 5.85 -12.14
CA GLY A 96 -6.27 4.40 -12.13
C GLY A 96 -6.71 3.86 -10.77
N GLY A 97 -6.53 2.59 -10.53
CA GLY A 97 -6.97 1.92 -9.31
C GLY A 97 -6.08 0.73 -8.96
N GLY A 98 -4.81 0.77 -9.37
CA GLY A 98 -3.91 -0.37 -9.24
C GLY A 98 -3.66 -0.84 -7.82
N TRP A 99 -3.45 0.09 -6.89
CA TRP A 99 -3.23 -0.25 -5.49
C TRP A 99 -4.48 -0.82 -4.84
N GLY A 100 -5.62 -0.19 -5.05
CA GLY A 100 -6.89 -0.68 -4.51
C GLY A 100 -7.26 -2.04 -5.06
N THR A 101 -7.06 -2.25 -6.35
CA THR A 101 -7.31 -3.54 -6.99
C THR A 101 -6.38 -4.61 -6.44
N ALA A 102 -5.08 -4.30 -6.28
CA ALA A 102 -4.12 -5.24 -5.73
C ALA A 102 -4.48 -5.64 -4.29
N LEU A 103 -4.90 -4.68 -3.47
CA LEU A 103 -5.34 -4.96 -2.10
C LEU A 103 -6.53 -5.90 -2.08
N GLU A 104 -7.53 -5.68 -2.92
CA GLU A 104 -8.71 -6.55 -2.98
C GLU A 104 -8.35 -7.96 -3.42
N LEU A 105 -7.49 -8.09 -4.43
CA LEU A 105 -7.09 -9.40 -4.96
C LEU A 105 -6.21 -10.19 -3.99
N HIS A 106 -5.40 -9.51 -3.20
CA HIS A 106 -4.40 -10.14 -2.32
C HIS A 106 -4.69 -9.99 -0.84
N ALA A 107 -5.93 -9.67 -0.48
CA ALA A 107 -6.32 -9.46 0.91
C ALA A 107 -5.93 -10.61 1.84
N LEU A 108 -6.08 -11.85 1.39
CA LEU A 108 -5.71 -13.02 2.19
C LEU A 108 -4.21 -13.14 2.39
N ALA A 109 -3.43 -12.80 1.38
CA ALA A 109 -1.96 -12.83 1.49
C ALA A 109 -1.45 -11.81 2.50
N LEU A 110 -2.13 -10.64 2.59
CA LEU A 110 -1.76 -9.60 3.55
C LEU A 110 -1.83 -10.05 5.00
N VAL A 111 -2.77 -10.93 5.32
CA VAL A 111 -3.00 -11.35 6.70
C VAL A 111 -2.49 -12.76 7.01
N HIS A 112 -1.99 -13.47 6.03
CA HIS A 112 -1.48 -14.85 6.19
C HIS A 112 -0.03 -15.01 5.76
N ALA A 113 0.65 -13.92 5.52
CA ALA A 113 2.04 -13.95 5.10
C ALA A 113 2.95 -14.42 6.23
#